data_dd8525f929e75b65082b3227a5c4f2ee
#
_entry.id   dd8525f929e75b65082b3227a5c4f2ee
#
_cell.length_a   1.000
_cell.length_b   1.000
_cell.length_c   1.000
_cell.angle_alpha   90.00
_cell.angle_beta   90.00
_cell.angle_gamma   90.00
#
_symmetry.space_group_name_H-M   'P 1'
#
loop_
_entity.id
_entity.type
_entity.pdbx_description
1 polymer ?
#
loop_
_entity_poly.entity_id
_entity_poly.type
_entity_poly.pdbx_seq_one_letter_code
_entity_poly.pdbx_strand_id
1 'polypeptide(L)'
;MWRSICTQRPGLHVVCLWWQHECVTTTLLSWDVVPVEKPDELNVVIGQAHFIKTVEDLHEAMVGVSPSLRFGLAFCEASGPRLVRRTGNDAELVELATRNALAIAAGHCFVIFLREGFPVNVLNPLKAVPEVCTIHCATANPVDIVVAVTPRGRGIVAVVDGQTPVGVETDRDVAERRDLLRAIGYKL
;
A
#
# COMPACT_ATOMS: atom_id res chain seq x y z
N MET A 1 47.95 -2.31 16.24
CA MET A 1 47.40 -3.64 15.84
C MET A 1 46.11 -3.84 16.61
N TRP A 2 44.98 -3.34 16.03
CA TRP A 2 43.64 -3.51 16.61
C TRP A 2 42.82 -4.32 15.61
N ARG A 3 42.41 -5.51 16.01
CA ARG A 3 41.45 -6.34 15.26
C ARG A 3 40.06 -5.98 15.75
N SER A 4 39.25 -5.36 14.90
CA SER A 4 37.82 -5.24 15.14
C SER A 4 37.13 -6.52 14.72
N ILE A 5 36.50 -7.19 15.65
CA ILE A 5 35.62 -8.34 15.37
C ILE A 5 34.28 -7.78 14.95
N CYS A 6 33.98 -7.90 13.65
CA CYS A 6 32.67 -7.59 13.11
C CYS A 6 31.83 -8.89 13.15
N THR A 7 30.90 -8.99 14.07
CA THR A 7 29.93 -10.07 14.08
C THR A 7 28.86 -9.78 13.05
N GLN A 8 28.89 -10.50 11.93
CA GLN A 8 27.85 -10.42 10.90
C GLN A 8 26.56 -11.10 11.41
N ARG A 9 25.49 -10.31 11.55
CA ARG A 9 24.12 -10.82 11.53
C ARG A 9 23.60 -10.69 10.09
N PRO A 10 22.88 -11.68 9.53
CA PRO A 10 22.34 -11.59 8.17
C PRO A 10 21.30 -10.45 8.12
N GLY A 11 21.46 -9.55 7.16
CA GLY A 11 20.55 -8.43 6.89
C GLY A 11 21.01 -7.03 7.31
N LEU A 12 22.22 -6.87 7.88
CA LEU A 12 22.75 -5.58 8.29
C LEU A 12 23.88 -5.12 7.34
N HIS A 13 23.62 -4.16 6.47
CA HIS A 13 24.66 -3.46 5.72
C HIS A 13 25.08 -2.22 6.51
N VAL A 14 26.24 -2.29 7.17
CA VAL A 14 26.89 -1.14 7.83
C VAL A 14 27.91 -0.57 6.88
N VAL A 15 27.68 0.63 6.37
CA VAL A 15 28.70 1.38 5.62
C VAL A 15 29.38 2.34 6.59
N CYS A 16 30.64 2.05 6.95
CA CYS A 16 31.47 2.97 7.72
C CYS A 16 32.25 3.87 6.75
N LEU A 17 31.92 5.14 6.71
CA LEU A 17 32.73 6.17 6.05
C LEU A 17 33.53 6.92 7.11
N TRP A 18 34.87 6.80 7.05
CA TRP A 18 35.79 7.57 7.89
C TRP A 18 36.14 8.87 7.18
N TRP A 19 35.68 10.00 7.69
CA TRP A 19 36.26 11.30 7.38
C TRP A 19 36.22 12.18 8.62
N GLN A 20 37.43 12.52 9.07
CA GLN A 20 37.82 13.52 10.11
C GLN A 20 36.75 13.96 11.13
N HIS A 21 36.85 13.36 12.35
CA HIS A 21 36.44 13.92 13.64
C HIS A 21 34.95 14.11 13.97
N GLU A 22 34.01 13.57 13.22
CA GLU A 22 32.63 13.47 13.70
C GLU A 22 32.17 12.02 13.67
N CYS A 23 31.66 11.54 14.81
CA CYS A 23 30.98 10.24 14.90
C CYS A 23 29.63 10.37 14.19
N VAL A 24 29.58 10.03 12.89
CA VAL A 24 28.31 9.94 12.16
C VAL A 24 27.52 8.81 12.77
N THR A 25 26.49 9.15 13.53
CA THR A 25 25.54 8.17 14.05
C THR A 25 24.83 7.55 12.87
N THR A 26 25.27 6.36 12.45
CA THR A 26 24.60 5.61 11.37
C THR A 26 23.21 5.21 11.87
N THR A 27 22.18 5.82 11.32
CA THR A 27 20.81 5.40 11.57
C THR A 27 20.64 4.01 10.98
N LEU A 28 20.27 3.04 11.80
CA LEU A 28 19.98 1.68 11.35
C LEU A 28 18.72 1.73 10.45
N LEU A 29 18.89 1.37 9.19
CA LEU A 29 17.83 1.20 8.22
C LEU A 29 17.81 -0.25 7.79
N SER A 30 16.65 -0.90 7.91
CA SER A 30 16.41 -2.23 7.33
C SER A 30 15.19 -2.19 6.43
N TRP A 31 15.02 -3.25 5.64
CA TRP A 31 13.93 -3.42 4.70
C TRP A 31 13.15 -4.67 5.04
N ASP A 32 11.83 -4.58 5.04
CA ASP A 32 10.94 -5.73 5.13
C ASP A 32 10.06 -5.79 3.87
N VAL A 33 9.67 -7.00 3.49
CA VAL A 33 8.64 -7.24 2.48
C VAL A 33 7.41 -7.78 3.20
N VAL A 34 6.28 -7.09 3.04
CA VAL A 34 5.00 -7.44 3.66
C VAL A 34 4.04 -7.88 2.56
N PRO A 35 3.78 -9.18 2.42
CA PRO A 35 2.75 -9.65 1.50
C PRO A 35 1.37 -9.17 1.97
N VAL A 36 0.57 -8.66 1.04
CA VAL A 36 -0.81 -8.28 1.32
C VAL A 36 -1.69 -9.53 1.35
N GLU A 37 -2.29 -9.80 2.51
CA GLU A 37 -3.31 -10.85 2.64
C GLU A 37 -4.55 -10.43 1.84
N LYS A 38 -4.80 -11.07 0.70
CA LYS A 38 -5.90 -10.71 -0.20
C LYS A 38 -6.46 -11.96 -0.91
N PRO A 39 -7.74 -12.28 -0.75
CA PRO A 39 -8.45 -13.21 -1.64
C PRO A 39 -8.41 -12.74 -3.10
N ASP A 40 -8.34 -13.67 -4.05
CA ASP A 40 -8.13 -13.35 -5.48
C ASP A 40 -9.28 -12.51 -6.07
N GLU A 41 -10.51 -12.69 -5.58
CA GLU A 41 -11.71 -11.98 -6.04
C GLU A 41 -11.80 -10.53 -5.55
N LEU A 42 -10.94 -10.11 -4.61
CA LEU A 42 -10.97 -8.76 -4.05
C LEU A 42 -9.99 -7.83 -4.77
N ASN A 43 -10.36 -6.56 -4.81
CA ASN A 43 -9.47 -5.48 -5.20
C ASN A 43 -8.94 -4.76 -3.96
N VAL A 44 -7.74 -4.18 -4.06
CA VAL A 44 -7.11 -3.41 -3.00
C VAL A 44 -6.65 -2.05 -3.51
N VAL A 45 -6.81 -1.03 -2.67
CA VAL A 45 -6.18 0.29 -2.86
C VAL A 45 -5.36 0.59 -1.61
N ILE A 46 -4.09 0.94 -1.79
CA ILE A 46 -3.17 1.31 -0.72
C ILE A 46 -2.60 2.69 -1.01
N GLY A 47 -2.61 3.56 -0.01
CA GLY A 47 -2.11 4.91 -0.16
C GLY A 47 -1.65 5.52 1.15
N GLN A 48 -1.31 6.80 1.09
CA GLN A 48 -0.91 7.60 2.23
C GLN A 48 -1.74 8.88 2.29
N ALA A 49 -2.14 9.24 3.50
CA ALA A 49 -2.82 10.49 3.80
C ALA A 49 -2.07 11.23 4.91
N HIS A 50 -2.54 12.41 5.35
CA HIS A 50 -1.80 13.18 6.34
C HIS A 50 -2.58 13.50 7.63
N PHE A 51 -3.87 13.14 7.71
CA PHE A 51 -4.72 13.56 8.81
C PHE A 51 -5.77 12.50 9.17
N ILE A 52 -6.13 12.39 10.46
CA ILE A 52 -7.08 11.37 10.95
C ILE A 52 -8.48 11.49 10.32
N LYS A 53 -8.91 12.70 9.94
CA LYS A 53 -10.16 12.96 9.22
C LYS A 53 -10.30 12.15 7.91
N THR A 54 -9.17 11.66 7.38
CA THR A 54 -9.11 10.76 6.21
C THR A 54 -10.08 9.58 6.33
N VAL A 55 -10.31 9.06 7.53
CA VAL A 55 -11.17 7.88 7.75
C VAL A 55 -12.60 8.17 7.32
N GLU A 56 -13.14 9.32 7.75
CA GLU A 56 -14.50 9.75 7.43
C GLU A 56 -14.61 10.19 5.97
N ASP A 57 -13.67 10.99 5.48
CA ASP A 57 -13.72 11.53 4.11
C ASP A 57 -13.55 10.44 3.05
N LEU A 58 -12.67 9.46 3.28
CA LEU A 58 -12.57 8.28 2.42
C LEU A 58 -13.84 7.42 2.48
N HIS A 59 -14.45 7.27 3.67
CA HIS A 59 -15.74 6.56 3.79
C HIS A 59 -16.81 7.24 2.95
N GLU A 60 -16.99 8.54 3.09
CA GLU A 60 -17.97 9.34 2.34
C GLU A 60 -17.71 9.27 0.83
N ALA A 61 -16.45 9.38 0.41
CA ALA A 61 -16.06 9.24 -0.99
C ALA A 61 -16.45 7.87 -1.55
N MET A 62 -16.27 6.80 -0.77
CA MET A 62 -16.56 5.43 -1.19
C MET A 62 -18.07 5.15 -1.28
N VAL A 63 -18.87 5.55 -0.30
CA VAL A 63 -20.34 5.34 -0.33
C VAL A 63 -21.00 6.14 -1.44
N GLY A 64 -20.40 7.24 -1.88
CA GLY A 64 -20.85 8.06 -2.99
C GLY A 64 -20.68 7.44 -4.39
N VAL A 65 -19.87 6.37 -4.52
CA VAL A 65 -19.56 5.76 -5.84
C VAL A 65 -20.70 4.92 -6.36
N SER A 66 -21.19 3.98 -5.56
CA SER A 66 -22.27 3.06 -5.96
C SER A 66 -22.94 2.43 -4.73
N PRO A 67 -24.27 2.25 -4.76
CA PRO A 67 -24.99 1.56 -3.68
C PRO A 67 -24.59 0.09 -3.50
N SER A 68 -24.11 -0.56 -4.55
CA SER A 68 -23.67 -1.98 -4.50
C SER A 68 -22.26 -2.16 -3.98
N LEU A 69 -21.41 -1.12 -4.03
CA LEU A 69 -20.01 -1.21 -3.61
C LEU A 69 -19.91 -1.65 -2.15
N ARG A 70 -19.14 -2.72 -1.91
CA ARG A 70 -18.76 -3.18 -0.59
C ARG A 70 -17.30 -2.86 -0.34
N PHE A 71 -16.99 -2.28 0.81
CA PHE A 71 -15.62 -1.92 1.16
C PHE A 71 -15.33 -1.99 2.65
N GLY A 72 -14.05 -2.19 2.94
CA GLY A 72 -13.48 -2.03 4.26
C GLY A 72 -12.22 -1.17 4.17
N LEU A 73 -12.06 -0.24 5.09
CA LEU A 73 -10.97 0.73 5.16
C LEU A 73 -10.30 0.67 6.52
N ALA A 74 -8.97 0.72 6.52
CA ALA A 74 -8.15 0.92 7.72
C ALA A 74 -7.09 1.99 7.46
N PHE A 75 -6.83 2.82 8.46
CA PHE A 75 -5.88 3.94 8.43
C PHE A 75 -4.98 3.90 9.67
N CYS A 76 -3.68 4.01 9.48
CA CYS A 76 -2.68 4.01 10.55
C CYS A 76 -2.40 5.43 11.03
N GLU A 77 -2.78 5.77 12.26
CA GLU A 77 -2.32 7.03 12.88
C GLU A 77 -0.78 7.02 13.02
N ALA A 78 -0.17 8.19 12.83
CA ALA A 78 1.28 8.37 12.98
C ALA A 78 1.68 9.11 14.26
N SER A 79 0.71 9.64 15.02
CA SER A 79 0.93 10.40 16.26
C SER A 79 -0.18 10.15 17.27
N GLY A 80 -0.04 10.69 18.48
CA GLY A 80 -1.00 10.49 19.56
C GLY A 80 -1.10 9.02 19.99
N PRO A 81 -2.31 8.45 20.04
CA PRO A 81 -2.52 7.05 20.43
C PRO A 81 -1.92 6.04 19.45
N ARG A 82 -1.68 6.43 18.20
CA ARG A 82 -1.13 5.59 17.13
C ARG A 82 -1.95 4.31 16.89
N LEU A 83 -3.25 4.49 16.79
CA LEU A 83 -4.19 3.39 16.56
C LEU A 83 -4.45 3.20 15.07
N VAL A 84 -4.80 1.98 14.68
CA VAL A 84 -5.42 1.72 13.39
C VAL A 84 -6.89 2.11 13.49
N ARG A 85 -7.29 3.14 12.75
CA ARG A 85 -8.68 3.57 12.60
C ARG A 85 -9.31 2.80 11.46
N ARG A 86 -10.60 2.48 11.56
CA ARG A 86 -11.27 1.62 10.59
C ARG A 86 -12.73 2.00 10.38
N THR A 87 -13.20 1.80 9.17
CA THR A 87 -14.59 2.00 8.77
C THR A 87 -14.92 1.19 7.52
N GLY A 88 -16.18 1.12 7.14
CA GLY A 88 -16.63 0.40 5.94
C GLY A 88 -18.10 0.01 6.04
N ASN A 89 -18.61 -0.59 4.98
CA ASN A 89 -19.97 -1.12 4.91
C ASN A 89 -20.01 -2.68 4.81
N ASP A 90 -18.83 -3.33 4.95
CA ASP A 90 -18.65 -4.78 4.97
C ASP A 90 -17.67 -5.15 6.10
N ALA A 91 -18.16 -5.87 7.12
CA ALA A 91 -17.38 -6.17 8.32
C ALA A 91 -16.16 -7.06 8.03
N GLU A 92 -16.26 -8.01 7.09
CA GLU A 92 -15.16 -8.91 6.72
C GLU A 92 -14.03 -8.11 6.06
N LEU A 93 -14.40 -7.17 5.16
CA LEU A 93 -13.42 -6.30 4.49
C LEU A 93 -12.77 -5.31 5.46
N VAL A 94 -13.50 -4.82 6.46
CA VAL A 94 -12.94 -3.97 7.53
C VAL A 94 -11.90 -4.73 8.34
N GLU A 95 -12.17 -5.98 8.73
CA GLU A 95 -11.21 -6.79 9.45
C GLU A 95 -9.98 -7.14 8.58
N LEU A 96 -10.19 -7.45 7.30
CA LEU A 96 -9.11 -7.71 6.35
C LEU A 96 -8.20 -6.48 6.17
N ALA A 97 -8.80 -5.28 5.97
CA ALA A 97 -8.06 -4.02 5.88
C ALA A 97 -7.27 -3.75 7.17
N THR A 98 -7.86 -4.02 8.33
CA THR A 98 -7.21 -3.83 9.63
C THR A 98 -5.99 -4.73 9.81
N ARG A 99 -6.08 -6.02 9.47
CA ARG A 99 -4.94 -6.95 9.55
C ARG A 99 -3.79 -6.50 8.64
N ASN A 100 -4.09 -6.14 7.40
CA ASN A 100 -3.08 -5.64 6.46
C ASN A 100 -2.43 -4.32 6.91
N ALA A 101 -3.23 -3.37 7.40
CA ALA A 101 -2.73 -2.11 7.94
C ALA A 101 -1.77 -2.33 9.12
N LEU A 102 -2.11 -3.25 10.03
CA LEU A 102 -1.24 -3.65 11.14
C LEU A 102 0.04 -4.35 10.68
N ALA A 103 -0.01 -5.19 9.65
CA ALA A 103 1.15 -5.87 9.09
C ALA A 103 2.12 -4.89 8.41
N ILE A 104 1.60 -3.95 7.61
CA ILE A 104 2.38 -2.87 6.97
C ILE A 104 2.95 -1.94 8.04
N ALA A 105 2.15 -1.53 9.01
CA ALA A 105 2.49 -0.69 10.15
C ALA A 105 3.20 0.63 9.79
N ALA A 106 2.92 1.18 8.61
CA ALA A 106 3.46 2.48 8.16
C ALA A 106 2.53 3.61 8.60
N GLY A 107 3.08 4.64 9.24
CA GLY A 107 2.29 5.79 9.70
C GLY A 107 1.62 6.52 8.54
N HIS A 108 0.34 6.92 8.74
CA HIS A 108 -0.53 7.56 7.76
C HIS A 108 -0.86 6.72 6.51
N CYS A 109 -0.48 5.41 6.50
CA CYS A 109 -0.93 4.49 5.47
C CYS A 109 -2.42 4.20 5.63
N PHE A 110 -3.15 4.09 4.50
CA PHE A 110 -4.48 3.53 4.46
C PHE A 110 -4.54 2.33 3.52
N VAL A 111 -5.41 1.38 3.85
CA VAL A 111 -5.69 0.18 3.07
C VAL A 111 -7.20 0.09 2.87
N ILE A 112 -7.64 -0.07 1.63
CA ILE A 112 -9.06 -0.24 1.27
C ILE A 112 -9.20 -1.53 0.48
N PHE A 113 -10.06 -2.44 0.92
CA PHE A 113 -10.50 -3.58 0.12
C PHE A 113 -11.87 -3.33 -0.47
N LEU A 114 -12.06 -3.81 -1.70
CA LEU A 114 -13.26 -3.63 -2.49
C LEU A 114 -13.83 -4.98 -2.92
N ARG A 115 -15.18 -5.10 -2.81
CA ARG A 115 -16.00 -6.17 -3.40
C ARG A 115 -17.10 -5.51 -4.22
N GLU A 116 -17.52 -6.13 -5.31
CA GLU A 116 -18.54 -5.60 -6.24
C GLU A 116 -18.19 -4.22 -6.84
N GLY A 117 -16.88 -3.97 -7.02
CA GLY A 117 -16.38 -2.75 -7.62
C GLY A 117 -14.89 -2.86 -7.93
N PHE A 118 -14.44 -2.08 -8.91
CA PHE A 118 -13.05 -2.06 -9.36
C PHE A 118 -12.35 -0.76 -8.95
N PRO A 119 -11.02 -0.78 -8.82
CA PRO A 119 -10.26 0.44 -8.49
C PRO A 119 -10.58 1.64 -9.39
N VAL A 120 -10.79 1.43 -10.68
CA VAL A 120 -11.14 2.49 -11.64
C VAL A 120 -12.42 3.26 -11.27
N ASN A 121 -13.35 2.62 -10.56
CA ASN A 121 -14.60 3.25 -10.12
C ASN A 121 -14.37 4.22 -8.94
N VAL A 122 -13.38 3.98 -8.11
CA VAL A 122 -13.16 4.68 -6.84
C VAL A 122 -11.96 5.64 -6.86
N LEU A 123 -11.01 5.46 -7.78
CA LEU A 123 -9.75 6.22 -7.76
C LEU A 123 -9.94 7.75 -7.87
N ASN A 124 -10.87 8.21 -8.71
CA ASN A 124 -11.10 9.66 -8.83
C ASN A 124 -11.70 10.27 -7.56
N PRO A 125 -12.78 9.70 -6.95
CA PRO A 125 -13.24 10.14 -5.63
C PRO A 125 -12.16 10.11 -4.56
N LEU A 126 -11.36 9.03 -4.48
CA LEU A 126 -10.28 8.92 -3.48
C LEU A 126 -9.21 10.00 -3.66
N LYS A 127 -8.80 10.25 -4.91
CA LYS A 127 -7.80 11.29 -5.22
C LYS A 127 -8.32 12.72 -4.99
N ALA A 128 -9.63 12.92 -4.97
CA ALA A 128 -10.26 14.20 -4.67
C ALA A 128 -10.35 14.51 -3.17
N VAL A 129 -10.11 13.53 -2.30
CA VAL A 129 -10.05 13.73 -0.85
C VAL A 129 -8.80 14.55 -0.51
N PRO A 130 -8.94 15.74 0.11
CA PRO A 130 -7.80 16.66 0.33
C PRO A 130 -6.67 16.07 1.17
N GLU A 131 -6.99 15.14 2.06
CA GLU A 131 -6.03 14.49 2.95
C GLU A 131 -5.18 13.42 2.25
N VAL A 132 -5.60 12.93 1.09
CA VAL A 132 -4.86 11.90 0.34
C VAL A 132 -3.62 12.50 -0.32
N CYS A 133 -2.44 12.09 0.16
CA CYS A 133 -1.15 12.53 -0.37
C CYS A 133 -0.74 11.73 -1.60
N THR A 134 -0.96 10.40 -1.57
CA THR A 134 -0.60 9.50 -2.68
C THR A 134 -1.37 8.20 -2.65
N ILE A 135 -1.55 7.61 -3.84
CA ILE A 135 -1.98 6.21 -4.02
C ILE A 135 -0.74 5.42 -4.45
N HIS A 136 -0.36 4.40 -3.68
CA HIS A 136 0.77 3.53 -3.99
C HIS A 136 0.41 2.45 -4.99
N CYS A 137 -0.76 1.83 -4.83
CA CYS A 137 -1.33 0.88 -5.79
C CYS A 137 -2.85 0.83 -5.73
N ALA A 138 -3.45 0.32 -6.81
CA ALA A 138 -4.88 0.08 -6.92
C ALA A 138 -5.09 -1.07 -7.92
N THR A 139 -5.31 -2.30 -7.41
CA THR A 139 -5.14 -3.52 -8.21
C THR A 139 -5.97 -4.70 -7.72
N ALA A 140 -6.20 -5.65 -8.64
CA ALA A 140 -6.72 -6.98 -8.35
C ALA A 140 -5.59 -8.02 -8.12
N ASN A 141 -4.35 -7.70 -8.49
CA ASN A 141 -3.22 -8.63 -8.42
C ASN A 141 -2.79 -8.93 -6.98
N PRO A 142 -2.02 -9.99 -6.74
CA PRO A 142 -1.21 -10.15 -5.54
C PRO A 142 -0.24 -8.97 -5.38
N VAL A 143 -0.04 -8.52 -4.14
CA VAL A 143 0.78 -7.32 -3.84
C VAL A 143 1.75 -7.61 -2.71
N ASP A 144 3.00 -7.19 -2.88
CA ASP A 144 3.99 -7.11 -1.81
C ASP A 144 4.35 -5.64 -1.53
N ILE A 145 4.35 -5.24 -0.26
CA ILE A 145 4.73 -3.90 0.17
C ILE A 145 6.15 -3.93 0.71
N VAL A 146 7.05 -3.16 0.10
CA VAL A 146 8.40 -2.95 0.61
C VAL A 146 8.38 -1.79 1.58
N VAL A 147 8.77 -2.05 2.82
CA VAL A 147 8.81 -1.04 3.88
C VAL A 147 10.23 -0.81 4.38
N ALA A 148 10.58 0.45 4.58
CA ALA A 148 11.76 0.85 5.34
C ALA A 148 11.43 0.81 6.83
N VAL A 149 12.33 0.21 7.62
CA VAL A 149 12.21 0.12 9.08
C VAL A 149 13.30 0.96 9.73
N THR A 150 12.91 1.90 10.56
CA THR A 150 13.80 2.80 11.28
C THR A 150 13.51 2.76 12.78
N PRO A 151 14.39 3.27 13.66
CA PRO A 151 14.08 3.40 15.08
C PRO A 151 12.83 4.25 15.39
N ARG A 152 12.42 5.11 14.45
CA ARG A 152 11.22 5.96 14.60
C ARG A 152 9.94 5.22 14.23
N GLY A 153 9.99 4.36 13.23
CA GLY A 153 8.82 3.67 12.68
C GLY A 153 9.08 3.12 11.28
N ARG A 154 8.00 2.80 10.58
CA ARG A 154 8.01 2.17 9.26
C ARG A 154 7.43 3.11 8.20
N GLY A 155 7.90 3.00 6.96
CA GLY A 155 7.38 3.76 5.82
C GLY A 155 7.36 2.92 4.55
N ILE A 156 6.32 3.07 3.73
CA ILE A 156 6.23 2.40 2.42
C ILE A 156 7.24 3.04 1.47
N VAL A 157 8.04 2.22 0.82
CA VAL A 157 9.06 2.66 -0.15
C VAL A 157 8.68 2.26 -1.57
N ALA A 158 8.17 1.05 -1.74
CA ALA A 158 7.76 0.52 -3.04
C ALA A 158 6.61 -0.48 -2.89
N VAL A 159 5.97 -0.75 -4.01
CA VAL A 159 4.95 -1.78 -4.15
C VAL A 159 5.34 -2.66 -5.33
N VAL A 160 5.28 -3.96 -5.12
CA VAL A 160 5.37 -4.97 -6.17
C VAL A 160 3.93 -5.39 -6.48
N ASP A 161 3.43 -5.03 -7.66
CA ASP A 161 2.06 -5.27 -8.10
C ASP A 161 2.06 -6.35 -9.19
N GLY A 162 1.65 -7.54 -8.81
CA GLY A 162 1.60 -8.69 -9.71
C GLY A 162 2.98 -9.21 -10.12
N GLN A 163 3.08 -9.65 -11.38
CA GLN A 163 4.25 -10.36 -11.91
C GLN A 163 5.05 -9.51 -12.90
N THR A 164 6.31 -9.90 -13.09
CA THR A 164 7.19 -9.27 -14.07
C THR A 164 6.67 -9.53 -15.49
N PRO A 165 6.63 -8.51 -16.37
CA PRO A 165 6.29 -8.69 -17.78
C PRO A 165 7.18 -9.70 -18.48
N VAL A 166 6.58 -10.54 -19.35
CA VAL A 166 7.28 -11.62 -20.08
C VAL A 166 7.60 -11.24 -21.53
N GLY A 167 7.07 -10.13 -22.03
CA GLY A 167 7.30 -9.71 -23.42
C GLY A 167 6.51 -8.45 -23.80
N VAL A 168 6.49 -8.16 -25.09
CA VAL A 168 5.74 -7.05 -25.68
C VAL A 168 4.55 -7.64 -26.45
N GLU A 169 3.40 -6.98 -26.38
CA GLU A 169 2.16 -7.40 -27.06
C GLU A 169 2.34 -7.48 -28.57
N THR A 170 1.73 -8.50 -29.17
CA THR A 170 1.59 -8.68 -30.63
C THR A 170 0.29 -8.05 -31.13
N ASP A 171 0.09 -7.99 -32.45
CA ASP A 171 -1.18 -7.52 -33.06
C ASP A 171 -2.38 -8.35 -32.56
N ARG A 172 -2.20 -9.62 -32.31
CA ARG A 172 -3.22 -10.50 -31.72
C ARG A 172 -3.57 -10.07 -30.29
N ASP A 173 -2.57 -9.82 -29.45
CA ASP A 173 -2.78 -9.40 -28.06
C ASP A 173 -3.48 -8.03 -27.99
N VAL A 174 -3.16 -7.13 -28.95
CA VAL A 174 -3.85 -5.83 -29.11
C VAL A 174 -5.33 -6.05 -29.42
N ALA A 175 -5.66 -6.97 -30.34
CA ALA A 175 -7.05 -7.27 -30.66
C ALA A 175 -7.79 -7.87 -29.46
N GLU A 176 -7.22 -8.85 -28.80
CA GLU A 176 -7.79 -9.50 -27.59
C GLU A 176 -8.05 -8.49 -26.47
N ARG A 177 -7.11 -7.56 -26.19
CA ARG A 177 -7.28 -6.48 -25.20
C ARG A 177 -8.44 -5.54 -25.56
N ARG A 178 -8.56 -5.19 -26.83
CA ARG A 178 -9.67 -4.32 -27.31
C ARG A 178 -11.02 -5.00 -27.17
N ASP A 179 -11.09 -6.28 -27.48
CA ASP A 179 -12.32 -7.06 -27.39
C ASP A 179 -12.72 -7.28 -25.94
N LEU A 180 -11.76 -7.55 -25.03
CA LEU A 180 -12.01 -7.60 -23.60
C LEU A 180 -12.61 -6.28 -23.08
N LEU A 181 -12.02 -5.13 -23.43
CA LEU A 181 -12.50 -3.82 -22.95
C LEU A 181 -13.94 -3.51 -23.41
N ARG A 182 -14.33 -4.01 -24.59
CA ARG A 182 -15.72 -3.91 -25.08
C ARG A 182 -16.64 -4.88 -24.34
N ALA A 183 -16.21 -6.13 -24.16
CA ALA A 183 -16.99 -7.18 -23.48
C ALA A 183 -17.34 -6.79 -22.03
N ILE A 184 -16.43 -6.11 -21.32
CA ILE A 184 -16.65 -5.61 -19.95
C ILE A 184 -17.27 -4.21 -19.88
N GLY A 185 -17.61 -3.59 -21.03
CA GLY A 185 -18.34 -2.32 -21.11
C GLY A 185 -17.52 -1.05 -20.87
N TYR A 186 -16.19 -1.12 -20.86
CA TYR A 186 -15.34 0.07 -20.69
C TYR A 186 -15.05 0.81 -22.00
N LYS A 187 -15.29 0.19 -23.14
CA LYS A 187 -15.19 0.81 -24.48
C LYS A 187 -16.36 0.41 -25.37
N LEU A 188 -16.70 1.26 -26.32
CA LEU A 188 -17.70 1.02 -27.37
C LEU A 188 -17.12 0.20 -28.53
#